data_d3c8b69c9b82e686e3c02fc09f760502
#
_entry.id   d3c8b69c9b82e686e3c02fc09f760502
#
_cell.length_a   1.000
_cell.length_b   1.000
_cell.length_c   1.000
_cell.angle_alpha   90.00
_cell.angle_beta   90.00
_cell.angle_gamma   90.00
#
_symmetry.space_group_name_H-M   'P 1'
#
loop_
_entity.id
_entity.type
_entity.pdbx_description
1 polymer ?
#
loop_
_entity_poly.entity_id
_entity_poly.type
_entity_poly.pdbx_seq_one_letter_code
_entity_poly.pdbx_strand_id
1 'polypeptide(L)'
;MAKQVAMLRQLDQYEPDLTVPTATNIDNIISGIAKDEKEIYEQALINFVIKEHKTFDICETQDAQKREQLWKALTNLAAKTDDNNLLVVVFTVFRILSRDKQSVSKLATPEWMDLMISHIGLNSQTFEYSDDTLCKIEEGQKVVWNVLFNSKKLVNESPNNGLLDKLLDRMSLYDKVRIPDAIKYYDAQFIFYLTTSSTDVRRVVEESNGLPLLITVLKVVLKEAESGPSSSLPVVLDNRKADIACESLKALFSITLTSSGRDEKVKQYRELVDILRSYLVASTASLDKTWQLRRSCINMLVNIPAKCYRNLITPVAQSTSLPKSLQFESHNMIIIHEILMFLEAHFMEKLPVTNQLEQFAPVLSVLLKGVTTHRPIRKYLRTQILPPLTEMDKRPEETDTIRGHLCKLLTSPITQLRDLAAELLFVLCKCNVNRMIKYTGFGNAAGLLAQKGLLGGKKDAAEADYSSGSEDSETEEYTEQRHLLNPVLGCVDKPHPDPMAGMSDEQKEYEAVKLAQRIDELSKSGIIQPCRVGSDGKPQPIKHILELQEGLTANNDDSNSE
;
A
#
# COMPACT_ATOMS: atom_id res chain seq x y z
N MET A 1 -36.40 21.46 13.55
CA MET A 1 -35.05 21.40 12.93
C MET A 1 -34.14 20.40 13.63
N ALA A 2 -33.76 20.47 14.91
CA ALA A 2 -32.81 19.53 15.53
C ALA A 2 -33.21 18.03 15.42
N LYS A 3 -34.50 17.66 15.64
CA LYS A 3 -34.99 16.29 15.42
C LYS A 3 -34.90 15.84 13.97
N GLN A 4 -35.12 16.74 13.02
CA GLN A 4 -35.04 16.47 11.60
C GLN A 4 -33.56 16.31 11.16
N VAL A 5 -32.65 17.11 11.69
CA VAL A 5 -31.21 16.96 11.49
C VAL A 5 -30.71 15.62 12.05
N ALA A 6 -31.18 15.20 13.23
CA ALA A 6 -30.87 13.88 13.78
C ALA A 6 -31.37 12.74 12.85
N MET A 7 -32.54 12.90 12.25
CA MET A 7 -33.09 11.97 11.25
C MET A 7 -32.23 11.96 9.96
N LEU A 8 -31.82 13.14 9.48
CA LEU A 8 -30.98 13.24 8.28
C LEU A 8 -29.60 12.55 8.45
N ARG A 9 -29.07 12.48 9.68
CA ARG A 9 -27.84 11.73 10.00
C ARG A 9 -28.01 10.21 9.87
N GLN A 10 -29.23 9.72 9.98
CA GLN A 10 -29.55 8.30 9.88
C GLN A 10 -30.09 7.90 8.49
N LEU A 11 -30.11 8.83 7.52
CA LEU A 11 -30.65 8.60 6.18
C LEU A 11 -29.98 7.43 5.45
N ASP A 12 -28.70 7.14 5.71
CA ASP A 12 -28.01 5.99 5.14
C ASP A 12 -28.51 4.65 5.70
N GLN A 13 -29.23 4.68 6.83
CA GLN A 13 -29.80 3.53 7.51
C GLN A 13 -31.33 3.45 7.37
N TYR A 14 -31.96 4.52 6.86
CA TYR A 14 -33.41 4.67 6.80
C TYR A 14 -33.93 4.45 5.39
N GLU A 15 -34.84 3.47 5.21
CA GLU A 15 -35.67 3.40 4.01
C GLU A 15 -36.78 4.44 4.13
N PRO A 16 -36.83 5.46 3.27
CA PRO A 16 -37.87 6.46 3.35
C PRO A 16 -39.22 5.83 3.08
N ASP A 17 -40.20 6.12 3.95
CA ASP A 17 -41.59 5.79 3.71
C ASP A 17 -42.05 6.54 2.44
N LEU A 18 -42.24 5.80 1.33
CA LEU A 18 -42.59 6.34 0.01
C LEU A 18 -43.98 6.96 -0.06
N THR A 19 -44.71 7.06 1.06
CA THR A 19 -46.06 7.62 1.13
C THR A 19 -46.10 9.15 1.28
N VAL A 20 -44.95 9.83 1.42
CA VAL A 20 -44.93 11.31 1.47
C VAL A 20 -45.02 11.88 0.04
N PRO A 21 -46.05 12.67 -0.30
CA PRO A 21 -46.20 13.30 -1.61
C PRO A 21 -45.11 14.36 -1.78
N THR A 22 -44.01 13.99 -2.45
CA THR A 22 -42.84 14.85 -2.63
C THR A 22 -42.86 15.52 -4.00
N ALA A 23 -43.71 16.47 -4.18
CA ALA A 23 -43.50 17.50 -5.19
C ALA A 23 -42.39 18.43 -4.67
N THR A 24 -41.14 17.98 -4.77
CA THR A 24 -39.96 18.83 -4.48
C THR A 24 -39.73 19.70 -5.70
N ASN A 25 -40.30 20.89 -5.66
CA ASN A 25 -40.01 21.88 -6.68
C ASN A 25 -38.85 22.76 -6.18
N ILE A 26 -37.70 22.71 -6.86
CA ILE A 26 -36.55 23.60 -6.61
C ILE A 26 -37.03 25.06 -6.61
N ASP A 27 -38.02 25.43 -7.44
CA ASP A 27 -38.58 26.75 -7.49
C ASP A 27 -39.21 27.20 -6.16
N ASN A 28 -39.79 26.27 -5.37
CA ASN A 28 -40.31 26.56 -4.04
C ASN A 28 -39.17 26.86 -3.03
N ILE A 29 -38.04 26.18 -3.14
CA ILE A 29 -36.87 26.47 -2.28
C ILE A 29 -36.35 27.88 -2.65
N ILE A 30 -36.13 28.15 -3.93
CA ILE A 30 -35.56 29.43 -4.39
C ILE A 30 -36.50 30.57 -4.03
N SER A 31 -37.82 30.44 -4.29
CA SER A 31 -38.80 31.48 -3.97
C SER A 31 -38.97 31.71 -2.50
N GLY A 32 -38.99 30.65 -1.69
CA GLY A 32 -39.04 30.72 -0.22
C GLY A 32 -37.86 31.46 0.39
N ILE A 33 -36.62 31.14 -0.09
CA ILE A 33 -35.40 31.84 0.34
C ILE A 33 -35.46 33.33 -0.11
N ALA A 34 -35.91 33.62 -1.34
CA ALA A 34 -36.00 35.00 -1.83
C ALA A 34 -36.98 35.85 -1.06
N LYS A 35 -38.07 35.27 -0.56
CA LYS A 35 -39.09 35.94 0.25
C LYS A 35 -38.85 35.89 1.74
N ASP A 36 -37.79 35.21 2.19
CA ASP A 36 -37.46 34.96 3.60
C ASP A 36 -38.58 34.21 4.37
N GLU A 37 -39.30 33.30 3.66
CA GLU A 37 -40.36 32.45 4.25
C GLU A 37 -39.72 31.19 4.90
N LYS A 38 -39.17 31.36 6.11
CA LYS A 38 -38.32 30.36 6.78
C LYS A 38 -38.95 28.96 6.85
N GLU A 39 -40.20 28.84 7.30
CA GLU A 39 -40.86 27.54 7.44
C GLU A 39 -41.03 26.81 6.11
N ILE A 40 -41.26 27.55 5.01
CA ILE A 40 -41.50 27.02 3.68
C ILE A 40 -40.21 26.47 3.09
N TYR A 41 -39.09 27.26 3.12
CA TYR A 41 -37.86 26.78 2.54
C TYR A 41 -37.18 25.71 3.38
N GLU A 42 -37.29 25.74 4.74
CA GLU A 42 -36.77 24.67 5.59
C GLU A 42 -37.43 23.32 5.28
N GLN A 43 -38.75 23.29 5.19
CA GLN A 43 -39.46 22.05 4.86
C GLN A 43 -39.14 21.57 3.44
N ALA A 44 -39.04 22.50 2.48
CA ALA A 44 -38.72 22.17 1.09
C ALA A 44 -37.30 21.63 0.94
N LEU A 45 -36.31 22.17 1.68
CA LEU A 45 -34.93 21.67 1.73
C LEU A 45 -34.85 20.25 2.29
N ILE A 46 -35.56 19.99 3.39
CA ILE A 46 -35.62 18.65 4.00
C ILE A 46 -36.25 17.64 3.05
N ASN A 47 -37.36 17.99 2.39
CA ASN A 47 -37.99 17.14 1.39
C ASN A 47 -37.07 16.86 0.20
N PHE A 48 -36.30 17.87 -0.24
CA PHE A 48 -35.28 17.70 -1.30
C PHE A 48 -34.21 16.68 -0.87
N VAL A 49 -33.67 16.80 0.36
CA VAL A 49 -32.67 15.86 0.86
C VAL A 49 -33.23 14.44 0.94
N ILE A 50 -34.45 14.26 1.49
CA ILE A 50 -35.08 12.93 1.59
C ILE A 50 -35.25 12.29 0.21
N LYS A 51 -35.64 13.07 -0.79
CA LYS A 51 -35.84 12.57 -2.15
C LYS A 51 -34.53 12.26 -2.87
N GLU A 52 -33.55 13.17 -2.80
CA GLU A 52 -32.37 13.14 -3.67
C GLU A 52 -31.12 12.53 -2.98
N HIS A 53 -31.16 12.12 -1.69
CA HIS A 53 -29.99 11.64 -0.99
C HIS A 53 -29.36 10.39 -1.62
N LYS A 54 -30.15 9.51 -2.25
CA LYS A 54 -29.69 8.31 -2.96
C LYS A 54 -29.46 8.54 -4.47
N THR A 55 -29.78 9.72 -5.00
CA THR A 55 -29.62 10.05 -6.42
C THR A 55 -28.15 10.38 -6.68
N PHE A 56 -27.42 9.49 -7.37
CA PHE A 56 -26.01 9.72 -7.71
C PHE A 56 -25.85 10.56 -8.98
N ASP A 57 -26.74 10.44 -9.95
CA ASP A 57 -26.76 11.29 -11.15
C ASP A 57 -27.88 12.33 -11.05
N ILE A 58 -27.57 13.46 -10.39
CA ILE A 58 -28.49 14.58 -10.24
C ILE A 58 -28.78 15.27 -11.58
N CYS A 59 -27.97 15.06 -12.62
CA CYS A 59 -28.16 15.65 -13.92
C CYS A 59 -29.37 15.09 -14.67
N GLU A 60 -29.73 13.83 -14.37
CA GLU A 60 -30.91 13.18 -14.97
C GLU A 60 -32.23 13.70 -14.38
N THR A 61 -32.21 14.10 -13.10
CA THR A 61 -33.44 14.45 -12.35
C THR A 61 -33.73 15.94 -12.28
N GLN A 62 -32.71 16.81 -12.53
CA GLN A 62 -32.79 18.24 -12.30
C GLN A 62 -32.15 19.04 -13.42
N ASP A 63 -32.83 20.11 -13.86
CA ASP A 63 -32.34 21.05 -14.87
C ASP A 63 -31.09 21.81 -14.43
N ALA A 64 -30.09 21.97 -15.31
CA ALA A 64 -28.81 22.60 -15.01
C ALA A 64 -28.94 24.04 -14.53
N GLN A 65 -29.85 24.82 -15.16
CA GLN A 65 -30.05 26.21 -14.79
C GLN A 65 -30.71 26.34 -13.41
N LYS A 66 -31.65 25.44 -13.09
CA LYS A 66 -32.27 25.39 -11.76
C LYS A 66 -31.27 24.97 -10.67
N ARG A 67 -30.36 24.04 -10.96
CA ARG A 67 -29.29 23.67 -10.02
C ARG A 67 -28.36 24.84 -9.73
N GLU A 68 -27.99 25.62 -10.77
CA GLU A 68 -27.18 26.83 -10.59
C GLU A 68 -27.88 27.90 -9.75
N GLN A 69 -29.17 28.15 -10.02
CA GLN A 69 -29.97 29.11 -9.27
C GLN A 69 -30.12 28.67 -7.79
N LEU A 70 -30.37 27.38 -7.56
CA LEU A 70 -30.45 26.82 -6.21
C LEU A 70 -29.11 26.97 -5.48
N TRP A 71 -27.97 26.65 -6.11
CA TRP A 71 -26.65 26.82 -5.52
C TRP A 71 -26.40 28.26 -5.08
N LYS A 72 -26.72 29.25 -5.94
CA LYS A 72 -26.58 30.68 -5.61
C LYS A 72 -27.51 31.10 -4.46
N ALA A 73 -28.75 30.64 -4.46
CA ALA A 73 -29.70 30.93 -3.39
C ALA A 73 -29.22 30.35 -2.04
N LEU A 74 -28.73 29.11 -2.03
CA LEU A 74 -28.15 28.46 -0.84
C LEU A 74 -26.88 29.15 -0.35
N THR A 75 -26.01 29.63 -1.26
CA THR A 75 -24.82 30.42 -0.90
C THR A 75 -25.22 31.70 -0.14
N ASN A 76 -26.22 32.40 -0.67
CA ASN A 76 -26.74 33.60 -0.01
C ASN A 76 -27.40 33.32 1.34
N LEU A 77 -28.10 32.18 1.46
CA LEU A 77 -28.69 31.75 2.72
C LEU A 77 -27.63 31.40 3.75
N ALA A 78 -26.62 30.62 3.34
CA ALA A 78 -25.52 30.23 4.23
C ALA A 78 -24.69 31.42 4.71
N ALA A 79 -24.55 32.47 3.89
CA ALA A 79 -23.86 33.70 4.28
C ALA A 79 -24.62 34.57 5.30
N LYS A 80 -25.94 34.38 5.43
CA LYS A 80 -26.80 35.19 6.29
C LYS A 80 -27.22 34.52 7.59
N THR A 81 -27.17 33.19 7.67
CA THR A 81 -27.68 32.43 8.81
C THR A 81 -26.57 31.95 9.74
N ASP A 82 -26.82 32.06 11.06
CA ASP A 82 -25.98 31.46 12.10
C ASP A 82 -26.61 30.20 12.70
N ASP A 83 -27.78 29.74 12.18
CA ASP A 83 -28.45 28.54 12.62
C ASP A 83 -27.70 27.29 12.16
N ASN A 84 -26.93 26.67 13.06
CA ASN A 84 -26.11 25.50 12.74
C ASN A 84 -26.93 24.32 12.19
N ASN A 85 -28.17 24.12 12.65
CA ASN A 85 -29.03 23.05 12.18
C ASN A 85 -29.51 23.30 10.75
N LEU A 86 -29.87 24.54 10.42
CA LEU A 86 -30.21 24.92 9.05
C LEU A 86 -29.00 24.76 8.13
N LEU A 87 -27.82 25.17 8.58
CA LEU A 87 -26.58 25.02 7.81
C LEU A 87 -26.25 23.56 7.50
N VAL A 88 -26.49 22.62 8.43
CA VAL A 88 -26.34 21.18 8.14
C VAL A 88 -27.23 20.74 6.97
N VAL A 89 -28.48 21.20 6.93
CA VAL A 89 -29.40 20.87 5.82
C VAL A 89 -28.92 21.49 4.51
N VAL A 90 -28.55 22.79 4.53
CA VAL A 90 -28.00 23.49 3.37
C VAL A 90 -26.74 22.78 2.83
N PHE A 91 -25.83 22.39 3.70
CA PHE A 91 -24.62 21.67 3.30
C PHE A 91 -24.94 20.28 2.77
N THR A 92 -25.93 19.59 3.30
CA THR A 92 -26.39 18.33 2.73
C THR A 92 -26.90 18.52 1.30
N VAL A 93 -27.65 19.60 1.02
CA VAL A 93 -28.07 19.92 -0.35
C VAL A 93 -26.88 20.26 -1.23
N PHE A 94 -25.92 21.07 -0.77
CA PHE A 94 -24.67 21.30 -1.51
C PHE A 94 -23.93 19.99 -1.83
N ARG A 95 -23.85 19.07 -0.88
CA ARG A 95 -23.22 17.76 -1.07
C ARG A 95 -23.92 16.95 -2.16
N ILE A 96 -25.25 16.98 -2.22
CA ILE A 96 -26.03 16.33 -3.28
C ILE A 96 -25.78 17.01 -4.63
N LEU A 97 -25.83 18.33 -4.69
CA LEU A 97 -25.60 19.09 -5.92
C LEU A 97 -24.15 18.97 -6.43
N SER A 98 -23.18 18.81 -5.53
CA SER A 98 -21.76 18.68 -5.89
C SER A 98 -21.42 17.34 -6.58
N ARG A 99 -22.37 16.41 -6.69
CA ARG A 99 -22.25 15.18 -7.52
C ARG A 99 -22.20 15.48 -9.02
N ASP A 100 -22.71 16.65 -9.44
CA ASP A 100 -22.60 17.13 -10.81
C ASP A 100 -21.16 17.60 -11.12
N LYS A 101 -20.37 16.69 -11.70
CA LYS A 101 -18.96 16.95 -12.05
C LYS A 101 -18.78 18.05 -13.09
N GLN A 102 -19.78 18.29 -13.95
CA GLN A 102 -19.66 19.25 -15.05
C GLN A 102 -19.84 20.69 -14.55
N SER A 103 -20.76 20.91 -13.61
CA SER A 103 -21.11 22.24 -13.12
C SER A 103 -20.31 22.68 -11.91
N VAL A 104 -19.85 21.75 -11.06
CA VAL A 104 -19.23 22.06 -9.78
C VAL A 104 -18.07 23.04 -9.84
N SER A 105 -17.21 22.94 -10.87
CA SER A 105 -16.07 23.85 -11.08
C SER A 105 -16.45 25.30 -11.36
N LYS A 106 -17.68 25.54 -11.83
CA LYS A 106 -18.23 26.87 -12.09
C LYS A 106 -19.01 27.40 -10.89
N LEU A 107 -19.66 26.48 -10.16
CA LEU A 107 -20.53 26.80 -9.03
C LEU A 107 -19.74 27.13 -7.76
N ALA A 108 -18.64 26.45 -7.53
CA ALA A 108 -17.74 26.71 -6.40
C ALA A 108 -16.82 27.91 -6.72
N THR A 109 -17.38 29.11 -6.67
CA THR A 109 -16.64 30.38 -6.86
C THR A 109 -15.67 30.64 -5.70
N PRO A 110 -14.70 31.58 -5.85
CA PRO A 110 -13.84 31.99 -4.72
C PRO A 110 -14.64 32.43 -3.49
N GLU A 111 -15.70 33.20 -3.69
CA GLU A 111 -16.56 33.70 -2.58
C GLU A 111 -17.26 32.53 -1.88
N TRP A 112 -17.71 31.52 -2.63
CA TRP A 112 -18.28 30.29 -2.06
C TRP A 112 -17.22 29.51 -1.28
N MET A 113 -16.00 29.42 -1.79
CA MET A 113 -14.91 28.74 -1.09
C MET A 113 -14.54 29.45 0.21
N ASP A 114 -14.44 30.77 0.21
CA ASP A 114 -14.18 31.57 1.44
C ASP A 114 -15.27 31.37 2.48
N LEU A 115 -16.53 31.32 2.05
CA LEU A 115 -17.69 31.02 2.90
C LEU A 115 -17.54 29.63 3.54
N MET A 116 -17.24 28.61 2.73
CA MET A 116 -17.08 27.25 3.22
C MET A 116 -15.87 27.10 4.16
N ILE A 117 -14.74 27.74 3.85
CA ILE A 117 -13.55 27.79 4.72
C ILE A 117 -13.92 28.33 6.10
N SER A 118 -14.77 29.36 6.16
CA SER A 118 -15.26 29.91 7.44
C SER A 118 -16.16 28.91 8.18
N HIS A 119 -17.14 28.33 7.50
CA HIS A 119 -18.10 27.41 8.10
C HIS A 119 -17.49 26.08 8.58
N ILE A 120 -16.44 25.58 7.93
CA ILE A 120 -15.70 24.39 8.39
C ILE A 120 -14.67 24.72 9.49
N GLY A 121 -14.68 25.97 9.99
CA GLY A 121 -13.93 26.39 11.16
C GLY A 121 -12.44 26.59 10.92
N LEU A 122 -11.98 26.77 9.65
CA LEU A 122 -10.57 27.05 9.36
C LEU A 122 -10.16 28.48 9.70
N ASN A 123 -11.12 29.42 9.83
CA ASN A 123 -10.90 30.79 10.27
C ASN A 123 -11.12 30.99 11.79
N SER A 124 -11.49 29.92 12.52
CA SER A 124 -11.84 30.05 13.93
C SER A 124 -10.61 30.29 14.79
N GLN A 125 -10.72 31.25 15.70
CA GLN A 125 -9.74 31.46 16.77
C GLN A 125 -10.16 30.79 18.08
N THR A 126 -11.40 30.27 18.14
CA THR A 126 -11.95 29.55 19.29
C THR A 126 -12.11 28.07 18.93
N PHE A 127 -11.75 27.19 19.85
CA PHE A 127 -11.76 25.75 19.67
C PHE A 127 -12.80 25.07 20.59
N GLU A 128 -13.92 25.75 20.80
CA GLU A 128 -15.07 25.21 21.52
C GLU A 128 -16.05 24.58 20.50
N TYR A 129 -16.30 23.30 20.62
CA TYR A 129 -17.12 22.54 19.71
C TYR A 129 -18.36 22.00 20.46
N SER A 130 -19.52 22.65 20.26
CA SER A 130 -20.80 22.04 20.61
C SER A 130 -21.16 20.96 19.59
N ASP A 131 -22.05 20.04 19.94
CA ASP A 131 -22.49 18.98 19.02
C ASP A 131 -23.07 19.53 17.72
N ASP A 132 -23.83 20.62 17.75
CA ASP A 132 -24.40 21.25 16.57
C ASP A 132 -23.31 21.91 15.70
N THR A 133 -22.34 22.55 16.35
CA THR A 133 -21.19 23.14 15.63
C THR A 133 -20.34 22.06 14.97
N LEU A 134 -20.08 20.97 15.68
CA LEU A 134 -19.31 19.83 15.14
C LEU A 134 -20.02 19.22 13.94
N CYS A 135 -21.34 19.06 14.00
CA CYS A 135 -22.13 18.51 12.90
C CYS A 135 -22.11 19.39 11.65
N LYS A 136 -22.21 20.71 11.85
CA LYS A 136 -22.10 21.68 10.76
C LYS A 136 -20.71 21.59 10.09
N ILE A 137 -19.63 21.57 10.90
CA ILE A 137 -18.26 21.48 10.39
C ILE A 137 -18.07 20.18 9.60
N GLU A 138 -18.50 19.05 10.16
CA GLU A 138 -18.37 17.74 9.51
C GLU A 138 -19.11 17.68 8.17
N GLU A 139 -20.37 18.16 8.12
CA GLU A 139 -21.12 18.17 6.86
C GLU A 139 -20.51 19.16 5.86
N GLY A 140 -20.05 20.32 6.31
CA GLY A 140 -19.31 21.26 5.48
C GLY A 140 -18.01 20.67 4.90
N GLN A 141 -17.25 19.92 5.71
CA GLN A 141 -16.05 19.22 5.24
C GLN A 141 -16.38 18.18 4.17
N LYS A 142 -17.50 17.42 4.30
CA LYS A 142 -17.97 16.50 3.26
C LYS A 142 -18.28 17.21 1.94
N VAL A 143 -18.88 18.40 2.02
CA VAL A 143 -19.15 19.23 0.82
C VAL A 143 -17.85 19.64 0.14
N VAL A 144 -16.91 20.22 0.88
CA VAL A 144 -15.61 20.65 0.36
C VAL A 144 -14.87 19.46 -0.24
N TRP A 145 -14.91 18.30 0.42
CA TRP A 145 -14.35 17.06 -0.11
C TRP A 145 -14.91 16.69 -1.48
N ASN A 146 -16.25 16.65 -1.62
CA ASN A 146 -16.90 16.30 -2.87
C ASN A 146 -16.55 17.31 -3.99
N VAL A 147 -16.52 18.59 -3.66
CA VAL A 147 -16.18 19.67 -4.58
C VAL A 147 -14.75 19.55 -5.09
N LEU A 148 -13.79 19.31 -4.20
CA LEU A 148 -12.39 19.07 -4.56
C LEU A 148 -12.24 17.79 -5.40
N PHE A 149 -12.91 16.71 -5.00
CA PHE A 149 -12.86 15.43 -5.71
C PHE A 149 -13.39 15.55 -7.16
N ASN A 150 -14.41 16.36 -7.38
CA ASN A 150 -15.03 16.56 -8.69
C ASN A 150 -14.42 17.71 -9.51
N SER A 151 -13.48 18.49 -8.95
CA SER A 151 -12.88 19.64 -9.64
C SER A 151 -11.35 19.74 -9.46
N LYS A 152 -10.63 19.22 -10.46
CA LYS A 152 -9.16 19.36 -10.51
C LYS A 152 -8.70 20.82 -10.52
N LYS A 153 -9.51 21.73 -11.07
CA LYS A 153 -9.23 23.17 -11.06
C LYS A 153 -9.11 23.68 -9.63
N LEU A 154 -10.08 23.39 -8.78
CA LEU A 154 -10.10 23.84 -7.38
C LEU A 154 -8.98 23.22 -6.54
N VAL A 155 -8.58 21.99 -6.85
CA VAL A 155 -7.38 21.38 -6.24
C VAL A 155 -6.13 22.22 -6.54
N ASN A 156 -5.93 22.61 -7.78
CA ASN A 156 -4.77 23.41 -8.17
C ASN A 156 -4.83 24.85 -7.63
N GLU A 157 -6.00 25.38 -7.38
CA GLU A 157 -6.22 26.73 -6.79
C GLU A 157 -6.06 26.72 -5.26
N SER A 158 -6.05 25.57 -4.60
CA SER A 158 -6.02 25.45 -3.13
C SER A 158 -4.86 26.18 -2.43
N PRO A 159 -3.65 26.32 -3.02
CA PRO A 159 -2.60 27.17 -2.43
C PRO A 159 -2.89 28.66 -2.47
N ASN A 160 -3.73 29.11 -3.41
CA ASN A 160 -3.98 30.54 -3.66
C ASN A 160 -5.31 31.03 -3.08
N ASN A 161 -6.22 30.12 -2.71
CA ASN A 161 -7.53 30.47 -2.16
C ASN A 161 -7.61 30.37 -0.63
N GLY A 162 -6.47 30.24 0.05
CA GLY A 162 -6.36 30.16 1.50
C GLY A 162 -6.78 28.83 2.13
N LEU A 163 -7.30 27.88 1.39
CA LEU A 163 -7.73 26.58 1.93
C LEU A 163 -6.52 25.80 2.49
N LEU A 164 -5.45 25.69 1.71
CA LEU A 164 -4.27 24.92 2.10
C LEU A 164 -3.57 25.52 3.30
N ASP A 165 -3.31 26.82 3.30
CA ASP A 165 -2.58 27.49 4.39
C ASP A 165 -3.34 27.36 5.72
N LYS A 166 -4.64 27.67 5.72
CA LYS A 166 -5.48 27.58 6.92
C LYS A 166 -5.64 26.15 7.42
N LEU A 167 -5.63 25.16 6.50
CA LEU A 167 -5.65 23.75 6.85
C LEU A 167 -4.36 23.34 7.58
N LEU A 168 -3.19 23.74 7.04
CA LEU A 168 -1.88 23.50 7.67
C LEU A 168 -1.79 24.22 9.02
N ASP A 169 -2.29 25.45 9.12
CA ASP A 169 -2.35 26.21 10.37
C ASP A 169 -3.16 25.48 11.44
N ARG A 170 -4.37 25.02 11.11
CA ARG A 170 -5.19 24.23 12.05
C ARG A 170 -4.50 22.95 12.48
N MET A 171 -3.90 22.22 11.55
CA MET A 171 -3.18 20.99 11.88
C MET A 171 -1.97 21.24 12.77
N SER A 172 -1.32 22.42 12.67
CA SER A 172 -0.21 22.82 13.55
C SER A 172 -0.60 23.05 15.00
N LEU A 173 -1.89 23.12 15.28
CA LEU A 173 -2.43 23.33 16.63
C LEU A 173 -2.84 22.03 17.34
N TYR A 174 -2.76 20.87 16.69
CA TYR A 174 -3.24 19.61 17.25
C TYR A 174 -2.54 19.18 18.54
N ASP A 175 -1.28 19.56 18.71
CA ASP A 175 -0.52 19.31 19.95
C ASP A 175 -0.78 20.32 21.06
N LYS A 176 -1.46 21.45 20.76
CA LYS A 176 -1.73 22.56 21.68
C LYS A 176 -3.18 22.62 22.10
N VAL A 177 -4.09 22.29 21.21
CA VAL A 177 -5.54 22.41 21.38
C VAL A 177 -6.22 21.09 21.05
N ARG A 178 -7.23 20.73 21.84
CA ARG A 178 -8.04 19.53 21.58
C ARG A 178 -8.97 19.75 20.40
N ILE A 179 -8.62 19.22 19.24
CA ILE A 179 -9.46 19.20 18.05
C ILE A 179 -10.20 17.85 18.00
N PRO A 180 -11.53 17.79 17.74
CA PRO A 180 -12.28 16.55 17.59
C PRO A 180 -11.76 15.66 16.46
N ASP A 181 -11.76 14.33 16.67
CA ASP A 181 -11.28 13.35 15.69
C ASP A 181 -12.06 13.38 14.38
N ALA A 182 -13.34 13.78 14.42
CA ALA A 182 -14.14 13.97 13.20
C ALA A 182 -13.53 15.03 12.29
N ILE A 183 -13.05 16.15 12.84
CA ILE A 183 -12.40 17.23 12.10
C ILE A 183 -11.02 16.78 11.62
N LYS A 184 -10.19 16.19 12.51
CA LYS A 184 -8.84 15.69 12.16
C LYS A 184 -8.87 14.72 10.98
N TYR A 185 -9.90 13.87 10.91
CA TYR A 185 -10.06 12.90 9.84
C TYR A 185 -10.16 13.56 8.46
N TYR A 186 -11.07 14.52 8.31
CA TYR A 186 -11.24 15.23 7.05
C TYR A 186 -10.03 16.11 6.71
N ASP A 187 -9.39 16.71 7.70
CA ASP A 187 -8.16 17.46 7.49
C ASP A 187 -7.05 16.57 6.91
N ALA A 188 -6.86 15.37 7.47
CA ALA A 188 -5.91 14.40 6.94
C ALA A 188 -6.28 13.93 5.53
N GLN A 189 -7.58 13.71 5.24
CA GLN A 189 -8.06 13.40 3.90
C GLN A 189 -7.79 14.53 2.91
N PHE A 190 -8.04 15.78 3.29
CA PHE A 190 -7.77 16.92 2.42
C PHE A 190 -6.29 16.99 2.03
N ILE A 191 -5.39 16.93 3.00
CA ILE A 191 -3.94 16.95 2.72
C ILE A 191 -3.53 15.78 1.82
N PHE A 192 -4.01 14.57 2.10
CA PHE A 192 -3.74 13.41 1.25
C PHE A 192 -4.22 13.63 -0.18
N TYR A 193 -5.48 14.02 -0.35
CA TYR A 193 -6.07 14.17 -1.68
C TYR A 193 -5.42 15.31 -2.48
N LEU A 194 -5.22 16.48 -1.86
CA LEU A 194 -4.59 17.63 -2.47
C LEU A 194 -3.17 17.31 -2.93
N THR A 195 -2.36 16.69 -2.07
CA THR A 195 -0.95 16.34 -2.39
C THR A 195 -0.83 15.20 -3.40
N THR A 196 -1.81 14.30 -3.48
CA THR A 196 -1.82 13.22 -4.47
C THR A 196 -2.28 13.72 -5.83
N SER A 197 -3.25 14.63 -5.86
CA SER A 197 -3.89 15.11 -7.09
C SER A 197 -3.11 16.22 -7.79
N SER A 198 -2.24 16.96 -7.09
CA SER A 198 -1.45 18.06 -7.65
C SER A 198 0.00 18.04 -7.17
N THR A 199 0.92 18.05 -8.13
CA THR A 199 2.37 18.13 -7.86
C THR A 199 2.78 19.48 -7.28
N ASP A 200 2.11 20.57 -7.68
CA ASP A 200 2.39 21.91 -7.16
C ASP A 200 1.95 22.04 -5.70
N VAL A 201 0.75 21.55 -5.36
CA VAL A 201 0.30 21.48 -3.96
C VAL A 201 1.26 20.64 -3.12
N ARG A 202 1.69 19.49 -3.64
CA ARG A 202 2.67 18.62 -2.94
C ARG A 202 3.95 19.37 -2.61
N ARG A 203 4.48 20.14 -3.57
CA ARG A 203 5.67 20.97 -3.37
C ARG A 203 5.45 22.04 -2.29
N VAL A 204 4.32 22.76 -2.36
CA VAL A 204 3.98 23.78 -1.35
C VAL A 204 3.90 23.18 0.05
N VAL A 205 3.22 22.01 0.21
CA VAL A 205 3.14 21.32 1.51
C VAL A 205 4.53 20.88 2.01
N GLU A 206 5.38 20.39 1.11
CA GLU A 206 6.77 20.02 1.47
C GLU A 206 7.58 21.22 1.95
N GLU A 207 7.52 22.35 1.23
CA GLU A 207 8.19 23.61 1.56
C GLU A 207 7.65 24.24 2.86
N SER A 208 6.36 24.06 3.16
CA SER A 208 5.68 24.51 4.39
C SER A 208 5.88 23.59 5.60
N ASN A 209 6.95 22.83 5.65
CA ASN A 209 7.24 21.87 6.73
C ASN A 209 6.17 20.77 6.91
N GLY A 210 5.55 20.29 5.82
CA GLY A 210 4.54 19.26 5.88
C GLY A 210 5.01 17.94 6.50
N LEU A 211 6.29 17.55 6.32
CA LEU A 211 6.85 16.34 6.93
C LEU A 211 6.81 16.38 8.46
N PRO A 212 7.42 17.35 9.17
CA PRO A 212 7.33 17.42 10.64
C PRO A 212 5.91 17.65 11.14
N LEU A 213 5.07 18.36 10.39
CA LEU A 213 3.67 18.59 10.73
C LEU A 213 2.90 17.27 10.81
N LEU A 214 2.94 16.46 9.76
CA LEU A 214 2.24 15.16 9.72
C LEU A 214 2.82 14.15 10.72
N ILE A 215 4.13 14.20 11.00
CA ILE A 215 4.76 13.46 12.08
C ILE A 215 4.13 13.85 13.43
N THR A 216 3.91 15.13 13.67
CA THR A 216 3.24 15.62 14.89
C THR A 216 1.79 15.12 14.98
N VAL A 217 1.04 15.15 13.89
CA VAL A 217 -0.32 14.58 13.85
C VAL A 217 -0.32 13.11 14.29
N LEU A 218 0.58 12.28 13.74
CA LEU A 218 0.69 10.88 14.13
C LEU A 218 1.03 10.71 15.62
N LYS A 219 1.91 11.53 16.18
CA LYS A 219 2.23 11.52 17.61
C LYS A 219 1.03 11.86 18.49
N VAL A 220 0.27 12.89 18.10
CA VAL A 220 -0.92 13.31 18.83
C VAL A 220 -1.94 12.18 18.88
N VAL A 221 -2.20 11.52 17.74
CA VAL A 221 -3.13 10.39 17.66
C VAL A 221 -2.71 9.24 18.59
N LEU A 222 -1.42 8.87 18.60
CA LEU A 222 -0.90 7.85 19.53
C LEU A 222 -1.07 8.27 20.99
N LYS A 223 -0.65 9.48 21.34
CA LYS A 223 -0.75 10.01 22.70
C LYS A 223 -2.19 10.04 23.22
N GLU A 224 -3.14 10.44 22.38
CA GLU A 224 -4.56 10.44 22.72
C GLU A 224 -5.12 9.01 22.89
N ALA A 225 -4.61 8.03 22.15
CA ALA A 225 -4.98 6.63 22.31
C ALA A 225 -4.40 6.03 23.61
N GLU A 226 -3.15 6.35 23.95
CA GLU A 226 -2.49 5.90 25.19
C GLU A 226 -3.15 6.49 26.45
N SER A 227 -3.69 7.69 26.35
CA SER A 227 -4.35 8.39 27.46
C SER A 227 -5.80 7.90 27.71
N GLY A 228 -6.30 6.99 26.91
CA GLY A 228 -7.64 6.39 27.04
C GLY A 228 -7.76 5.40 28.20
N PRO A 229 -8.99 4.96 28.55
CA PRO A 229 -9.25 4.05 29.67
C PRO A 229 -8.61 2.65 29.51
N SER A 230 -8.12 2.32 28.32
CA SER A 230 -7.41 1.07 27.99
C SER A 230 -5.94 1.34 27.71
N SER A 231 -5.20 1.89 28.69
CA SER A 231 -3.76 2.11 28.55
C SER A 231 -2.98 0.78 28.62
N SER A 232 -3.08 -0.02 27.59
CA SER A 232 -2.33 -1.25 27.41
C SER A 232 -1.26 -1.08 26.32
N LEU A 233 -0.07 -1.65 26.52
CA LEU A 233 0.88 -1.83 25.43
C LEU A 233 0.72 -3.27 24.90
N PRO A 234 0.50 -3.48 23.62
CA PRO A 234 0.45 -2.50 22.52
C PRO A 234 -0.80 -1.61 22.53
N VAL A 235 -0.65 -0.40 21.96
CA VAL A 235 -1.73 0.60 21.88
C VAL A 235 -2.93 0.07 21.08
N VAL A 236 -4.13 0.30 21.59
CA VAL A 236 -5.38 -0.03 20.89
C VAL A 236 -5.99 1.26 20.33
N LEU A 237 -6.12 1.31 19.01
CA LEU A 237 -6.73 2.44 18.31
C LEU A 237 -8.21 2.18 18.02
N ASP A 238 -9.06 3.14 18.31
CA ASP A 238 -10.42 3.13 17.76
C ASP A 238 -10.40 3.34 16.23
N ASN A 239 -11.52 3.06 15.58
CA ASN A 239 -11.61 3.14 14.12
C ASN A 239 -11.27 4.52 13.57
N ARG A 240 -11.72 5.59 14.25
CA ARG A 240 -11.51 6.96 13.79
C ARG A 240 -10.03 7.37 13.89
N LYS A 241 -9.38 7.04 14.99
CA LYS A 241 -7.93 7.29 15.15
C LYS A 241 -7.10 6.49 14.15
N ALA A 242 -7.47 5.23 13.88
CA ALA A 242 -6.85 4.43 12.85
C ALA A 242 -7.01 5.04 11.45
N ASP A 243 -8.20 5.60 11.14
CA ASP A 243 -8.44 6.29 9.88
C ASP A 243 -7.58 7.56 9.75
N ILE A 244 -7.51 8.39 10.79
CA ILE A 244 -6.66 9.59 10.80
C ILE A 244 -5.19 9.21 10.56
N ALA A 245 -4.71 8.16 11.22
CA ALA A 245 -3.34 7.67 11.03
C ALA A 245 -3.12 7.19 9.58
N CYS A 246 -4.05 6.41 9.03
CA CYS A 246 -3.95 5.93 7.65
C CYS A 246 -3.92 7.08 6.63
N GLU A 247 -4.81 8.07 6.75
CA GLU A 247 -4.84 9.21 5.83
C GLU A 247 -3.58 10.08 5.97
N SER A 248 -3.09 10.30 7.21
CA SER A 248 -1.84 11.02 7.46
C SER A 248 -0.63 10.29 6.88
N LEU A 249 -0.56 8.95 6.98
CA LEU A 249 0.50 8.14 6.38
C LEU A 249 0.46 8.17 4.85
N LYS A 250 -0.72 8.16 4.24
CA LYS A 250 -0.89 8.34 2.78
C LYS A 250 -0.43 9.72 2.33
N ALA A 251 -0.74 10.77 3.09
CA ALA A 251 -0.25 12.12 2.83
C ALA A 251 1.28 12.20 2.93
N LEU A 252 1.88 11.61 3.98
CA LEU A 252 3.33 11.48 4.15
C LEU A 252 3.97 10.74 2.97
N PHE A 253 3.37 9.62 2.55
CA PHE A 253 3.83 8.88 1.38
C PHE A 253 3.84 9.78 0.14
N SER A 254 2.75 10.53 -0.10
CA SER A 254 2.63 11.43 -1.25
C SER A 254 3.73 12.50 -1.25
N ILE A 255 3.94 13.25 -0.16
CA ILE A 255 4.92 14.33 -0.10
C ILE A 255 6.38 13.85 -0.11
N THR A 256 6.62 12.57 0.24
CA THR A 256 7.97 11.99 0.25
C THR A 256 8.35 11.27 -1.04
N LEU A 257 7.44 11.12 -2.01
CA LEU A 257 7.71 10.47 -3.30
C LEU A 257 8.83 11.17 -4.07
N THR A 258 8.76 12.49 -4.15
CA THR A 258 9.66 13.34 -4.94
C THR A 258 10.60 14.18 -4.08
N SER A 259 10.62 13.95 -2.77
CA SER A 259 11.38 14.77 -1.83
C SER A 259 12.86 14.83 -2.19
N SER A 260 13.34 16.04 -2.47
CA SER A 260 14.77 16.38 -2.53
C SER A 260 15.32 16.53 -1.11
N GLY A 261 16.63 16.34 -0.92
CA GLY A 261 17.25 16.57 0.39
C GLY A 261 16.91 15.53 1.45
N ARG A 262 16.63 14.27 1.05
CA ARG A 262 16.35 13.16 2.00
C ARG A 262 17.46 12.99 3.04
N ASP A 263 18.71 13.32 2.68
CA ASP A 263 19.85 13.25 3.59
C ASP A 263 19.83 14.33 4.66
N GLU A 264 19.30 15.49 4.37
CA GLU A 264 19.14 16.60 5.33
C GLU A 264 18.00 16.32 6.33
N LYS A 265 16.96 15.59 5.91
CA LYS A 265 15.77 15.24 6.70
C LYS A 265 15.91 13.93 7.50
N VAL A 266 17.12 13.36 7.62
CA VAL A 266 17.34 12.04 8.28
C VAL A 266 16.83 12.00 9.72
N LYS A 267 16.96 13.10 10.46
CA LYS A 267 16.46 13.16 11.85
C LYS A 267 14.94 12.97 11.89
N GLN A 268 14.21 13.63 11.00
CA GLN A 268 12.75 13.50 10.88
C GLN A 268 12.34 12.10 10.43
N TYR A 269 13.07 11.50 9.48
CA TYR A 269 12.80 10.11 9.06
C TYR A 269 13.05 9.09 10.16
N ARG A 270 14.08 9.27 11.02
CA ARG A 270 14.30 8.42 12.19
C ARG A 270 13.15 8.52 13.19
N GLU A 271 12.73 9.76 13.48
CA GLU A 271 11.58 10.02 14.33
C GLU A 271 10.31 9.38 13.77
N LEU A 272 10.08 9.47 12.45
CA LEU A 272 8.96 8.81 11.79
C LEU A 272 9.05 7.28 11.94
N VAL A 273 10.23 6.67 11.79
CA VAL A 273 10.40 5.22 12.00
C VAL A 273 10.05 4.81 13.43
N ASP A 274 10.45 5.60 14.43
CA ASP A 274 10.11 5.33 15.83
C ASP A 274 8.59 5.36 16.07
N ILE A 275 7.87 6.27 15.41
CA ILE A 275 6.39 6.34 15.44
C ILE A 275 5.77 5.15 14.69
N LEU A 276 6.29 4.82 13.49
CA LEU A 276 5.79 3.69 12.69
C LEU A 276 5.92 2.36 13.45
N ARG A 277 6.94 2.21 14.30
CA ARG A 277 7.08 1.03 15.17
C ARG A 277 5.87 0.89 16.10
N SER A 278 5.40 1.96 16.72
CA SER A 278 4.21 1.92 17.57
C SER A 278 2.95 1.54 16.79
N TYR A 279 2.77 2.09 15.58
CA TYR A 279 1.63 1.76 14.73
C TYR A 279 1.67 0.33 14.17
N LEU A 280 2.85 -0.22 13.86
CA LEU A 280 2.97 -1.58 13.33
C LEU A 280 2.59 -2.66 14.34
N VAL A 281 2.78 -2.41 15.64
CA VAL A 281 2.35 -3.31 16.71
C VAL A 281 0.98 -2.97 17.29
N ALA A 282 0.43 -1.80 16.94
CA ALA A 282 -0.89 -1.40 17.40
C ALA A 282 -1.98 -2.35 16.89
N SER A 283 -3.02 -2.53 17.69
CA SER A 283 -4.25 -3.22 17.31
C SER A 283 -5.39 -2.22 17.13
N THR A 284 -6.42 -2.64 16.40
CA THR A 284 -7.64 -1.85 16.18
C THR A 284 -8.87 -2.69 16.50
N ALA A 285 -10.07 -2.10 16.39
CA ALA A 285 -11.33 -2.78 16.68
C ALA A 285 -11.61 -4.00 15.77
N SER A 286 -10.99 -4.08 14.58
CA SER A 286 -11.11 -5.21 13.66
C SER A 286 -9.77 -5.59 13.04
N LEU A 287 -9.63 -6.85 12.64
CA LEU A 287 -8.43 -7.34 11.97
C LEU A 287 -8.20 -6.63 10.63
N ASP A 288 -9.26 -6.42 9.84
CA ASP A 288 -9.16 -5.73 8.55
C ASP A 288 -8.61 -4.30 8.70
N LYS A 289 -9.07 -3.59 9.73
CA LYS A 289 -8.58 -2.25 10.04
C LYS A 289 -7.11 -2.27 10.49
N THR A 290 -6.72 -3.30 11.24
CA THR A 290 -5.31 -3.51 11.63
C THR A 290 -4.44 -3.75 10.39
N TRP A 291 -4.89 -4.57 9.44
CA TRP A 291 -4.17 -4.80 8.18
C TRP A 291 -4.09 -3.55 7.32
N GLN A 292 -5.16 -2.74 7.27
CA GLN A 292 -5.15 -1.46 6.58
C GLN A 292 -4.10 -0.49 7.15
N LEU A 293 -4.02 -0.41 8.48
CA LEU A 293 -3.03 0.41 9.18
C LEU A 293 -1.60 -0.08 8.90
N ARG A 294 -1.35 -1.38 9.04
CA ARG A 294 -0.04 -1.98 8.74
C ARG A 294 0.38 -1.76 7.29
N ARG A 295 -0.54 -1.90 6.34
CA ARG A 295 -0.31 -1.60 4.93
C ARG A 295 0.13 -0.14 4.74
N SER A 296 -0.54 0.81 5.40
CA SER A 296 -0.18 2.23 5.31
C SER A 296 1.21 2.50 5.89
N CYS A 297 1.59 1.84 6.99
CA CYS A 297 2.93 1.92 7.57
C CYS A 297 4.00 1.32 6.63
N ILE A 298 3.74 0.14 6.06
CA ILE A 298 4.66 -0.54 5.14
C ILE A 298 4.86 0.31 3.88
N ASN A 299 3.80 0.86 3.30
CA ASN A 299 3.89 1.77 2.16
C ASN A 299 4.77 2.98 2.50
N MET A 300 4.59 3.59 3.67
CA MET A 300 5.44 4.71 4.10
C MET A 300 6.91 4.30 4.23
N LEU A 301 7.20 3.09 4.73
CA LEU A 301 8.57 2.58 4.85
C LEU A 301 9.28 2.49 3.49
N VAL A 302 8.57 2.27 2.39
CA VAL A 302 9.18 2.26 1.03
C VAL A 302 9.93 3.55 0.73
N ASN A 303 9.41 4.71 1.16
CA ASN A 303 10.02 6.02 0.90
C ASN A 303 11.12 6.40 1.91
N ILE A 304 11.20 5.71 3.04
CA ILE A 304 12.19 6.00 4.09
C ILE A 304 13.61 5.62 3.62
N PRO A 305 14.62 6.49 3.83
CA PRO A 305 16.01 6.17 3.52
C PRO A 305 16.51 4.92 4.23
N ALA A 306 17.29 4.09 3.53
CA ALA A 306 17.80 2.82 4.05
C ALA A 306 18.57 2.94 5.38
N LYS A 307 19.33 4.03 5.56
CA LYS A 307 20.07 4.31 6.81
C LYS A 307 19.18 4.49 8.05
N CYS A 308 17.87 4.75 7.87
CA CYS A 308 16.90 4.87 8.95
C CYS A 308 16.30 3.51 9.36
N TYR A 309 16.49 2.46 8.58
CA TYR A 309 15.96 1.12 8.89
C TYR A 309 16.56 0.51 10.15
N ARG A 310 17.73 0.99 10.58
CA ARG A 310 18.32 0.62 11.88
C ARG A 310 17.36 0.89 13.03
N ASN A 311 16.53 1.92 12.93
CA ASN A 311 15.55 2.28 13.97
C ASN A 311 14.36 1.32 14.03
N LEU A 312 14.16 0.42 13.05
CA LEU A 312 13.14 -0.63 13.12
C LEU A 312 13.43 -1.67 14.20
N ILE A 313 14.70 -1.85 14.54
CA ILE A 313 15.13 -2.77 15.59
C ILE A 313 15.69 -1.98 16.77
N THR A 314 15.46 -2.47 17.99
CA THR A 314 15.96 -1.86 19.22
C THR A 314 16.74 -2.88 20.04
N PRO A 315 17.69 -2.46 20.89
CA PRO A 315 18.29 -3.35 21.86
C PRO A 315 17.22 -3.97 22.77
N VAL A 316 17.39 -5.23 23.14
CA VAL A 316 16.53 -5.88 24.13
C VAL A 316 16.85 -5.31 25.50
N ALA A 317 15.87 -4.63 26.13
CA ALA A 317 16.02 -4.16 27.50
C ALA A 317 15.89 -5.34 28.47
N GLN A 318 16.68 -5.36 29.56
CA GLN A 318 16.69 -6.44 30.56
C GLN A 318 15.34 -6.67 31.26
N SER A 319 14.43 -5.68 31.20
CA SER A 319 13.10 -5.71 31.83
C SER A 319 11.96 -6.09 30.87
N THR A 320 12.25 -6.44 29.60
CA THR A 320 11.21 -6.65 28.60
C THR A 320 10.73 -8.11 28.61
N SER A 321 9.42 -8.33 28.76
CA SER A 321 8.76 -9.64 28.60
C SER A 321 8.63 -10.12 27.15
N LEU A 322 9.59 -9.77 26.28
CA LEU A 322 9.57 -10.13 24.87
C LEU A 322 9.85 -11.64 24.71
N PRO A 323 9.05 -12.39 23.93
CA PRO A 323 9.31 -13.77 23.61
C PRO A 323 10.72 -13.99 23.04
N LYS A 324 11.38 -15.09 23.43
CA LYS A 324 12.74 -15.40 22.94
C LYS A 324 12.82 -15.53 21.42
N SER A 325 11.75 -15.98 20.78
CA SER A 325 11.64 -16.09 19.31
C SER A 325 11.72 -14.74 18.58
N LEU A 326 11.39 -13.64 19.27
CA LEU A 326 11.47 -12.27 18.76
C LEU A 326 12.75 -11.54 19.18
N GLN A 327 13.65 -12.23 19.88
CA GLN A 327 14.97 -11.71 20.25
C GLN A 327 16.03 -12.34 19.37
N PHE A 328 16.83 -11.52 18.70
CA PHE A 328 17.90 -12.02 17.85
C PHE A 328 19.16 -11.14 17.99
N GLU A 329 20.30 -11.73 18.30
CA GLU A 329 21.58 -11.02 18.52
C GLU A 329 21.41 -9.77 19.42
N SER A 330 20.72 -9.90 20.56
CA SER A 330 20.40 -8.82 21.51
C SER A 330 19.51 -7.69 20.94
N HIS A 331 18.84 -7.92 19.82
CA HIS A 331 17.89 -6.99 19.24
C HIS A 331 16.45 -7.51 19.33
N ASN A 332 15.52 -6.59 19.55
CA ASN A 332 14.08 -6.82 19.44
C ASN A 332 13.66 -6.79 17.96
N MET A 333 13.18 -7.90 17.45
CA MET A 333 12.78 -8.09 16.05
C MET A 333 11.27 -8.02 15.83
N ILE A 334 10.48 -7.59 16.83
CA ILE A 334 9.01 -7.62 16.75
C ILE A 334 8.50 -6.90 15.48
N ILE A 335 9.08 -5.77 15.13
CA ILE A 335 8.65 -5.00 13.96
C ILE A 335 8.93 -5.74 12.65
N ILE A 336 10.10 -6.36 12.56
CA ILE A 336 10.48 -7.15 11.38
C ILE A 336 9.58 -8.39 11.28
N HIS A 337 9.26 -8.99 12.43
CA HIS A 337 8.31 -10.10 12.50
C HIS A 337 6.91 -9.70 12.05
N GLU A 338 6.37 -8.56 12.51
CA GLU A 338 5.05 -8.07 12.11
C GLU A 338 4.97 -7.77 10.60
N ILE A 339 6.04 -7.24 10.00
CA ILE A 339 6.12 -7.05 8.54
C ILE A 339 6.13 -8.40 7.81
N LEU A 340 6.83 -9.39 8.36
CA LEU A 340 6.86 -10.74 7.79
C LEU A 340 5.51 -11.45 7.91
N MET A 341 4.84 -11.33 9.06
CA MET A 341 3.48 -11.87 9.29
C MET A 341 2.45 -11.20 8.37
N PHE A 342 2.62 -9.91 8.10
CA PHE A 342 1.80 -9.22 7.09
C PHE A 342 1.95 -9.87 5.71
N LEU A 343 3.18 -10.17 5.28
CA LEU A 343 3.42 -10.85 4.01
C LEU A 343 2.81 -12.25 3.98
N GLU A 344 3.03 -13.03 5.05
CA GLU A 344 2.53 -14.41 5.16
C GLU A 344 1.00 -14.46 5.11
N ALA A 345 0.32 -13.60 5.88
CA ALA A 345 -1.15 -13.53 5.89
C ALA A 345 -1.72 -13.28 4.48
N HIS A 346 -1.08 -12.37 3.72
CA HIS A 346 -1.55 -12.03 2.37
C HIS A 346 -1.17 -13.05 1.30
N PHE A 347 -0.15 -13.89 1.54
CA PHE A 347 0.12 -15.04 0.66
C PHE A 347 -0.99 -16.10 0.74
N MET A 348 -1.67 -16.21 1.88
CA MET A 348 -2.80 -17.14 2.05
C MET A 348 -4.09 -16.64 1.38
N GLU A 349 -4.17 -15.36 1.03
CA GLU A 349 -5.30 -14.80 0.30
C GLU A 349 -5.24 -15.18 -1.19
N LYS A 350 -6.37 -15.61 -1.75
CA LYS A 350 -6.48 -15.87 -3.20
C LYS A 350 -6.69 -14.56 -3.95
N LEU A 351 -5.62 -13.78 -4.11
CA LEU A 351 -5.68 -12.51 -4.80
C LEU A 351 -5.68 -12.66 -6.33
N PRO A 352 -6.51 -11.88 -7.06
CA PRO A 352 -6.39 -11.74 -8.50
C PRO A 352 -4.97 -11.27 -8.89
N VAL A 353 -4.47 -11.72 -10.04
CA VAL A 353 -3.14 -11.35 -10.54
C VAL A 353 -2.96 -9.82 -10.62
N THR A 354 -4.02 -9.11 -11.00
CA THR A 354 -4.04 -7.64 -11.08
C THR A 354 -3.72 -6.93 -9.76
N ASN A 355 -4.08 -7.52 -8.63
CA ASN A 355 -3.93 -6.93 -7.30
C ASN A 355 -2.63 -7.35 -6.60
N GLN A 356 -1.96 -8.39 -7.09
CA GLN A 356 -0.75 -8.94 -6.47
C GLN A 356 0.39 -7.91 -6.42
N LEU A 357 0.55 -7.10 -7.47
CA LEU A 357 1.61 -6.09 -7.53
C LEU A 357 1.45 -5.05 -6.42
N GLU A 358 0.26 -4.50 -6.28
CA GLU A 358 -0.04 -3.50 -5.25
C GLU A 358 0.13 -4.05 -3.84
N GLN A 359 -0.22 -5.31 -3.65
CA GLN A 359 -0.19 -5.97 -2.36
C GLN A 359 1.22 -6.38 -1.93
N PHE A 360 2.01 -7.00 -2.82
CA PHE A 360 3.28 -7.60 -2.45
C PHE A 360 4.50 -6.72 -2.70
N ALA A 361 4.49 -5.84 -3.73
CA ALA A 361 5.67 -5.05 -4.07
C ALA A 361 6.16 -4.13 -2.93
N PRO A 362 5.28 -3.44 -2.17
CA PRO A 362 5.74 -2.60 -1.06
C PRO A 362 6.44 -3.41 0.03
N VAL A 363 5.83 -4.51 0.48
CA VAL A 363 6.39 -5.31 1.58
C VAL A 363 7.68 -6.01 1.17
N LEU A 364 7.77 -6.55 -0.05
CA LEU A 364 9.01 -7.13 -0.59
C LEU A 364 10.11 -6.07 -0.71
N SER A 365 9.77 -4.86 -1.16
CA SER A 365 10.72 -3.74 -1.24
C SER A 365 11.27 -3.33 0.13
N VAL A 366 10.41 -3.29 1.17
CA VAL A 366 10.80 -2.98 2.54
C VAL A 366 11.72 -4.07 3.10
N LEU A 367 11.35 -5.35 2.94
CA LEU A 367 12.17 -6.47 3.39
C LEU A 367 13.52 -6.50 2.65
N LEU A 368 13.53 -6.32 1.33
CA LEU A 368 14.75 -6.27 0.52
C LEU A 368 15.68 -5.14 0.97
N LYS A 369 15.13 -3.93 1.20
CA LYS A 369 15.89 -2.79 1.71
C LYS A 369 16.49 -3.09 3.10
N GLY A 370 15.73 -3.73 3.99
CA GLY A 370 16.19 -4.14 5.32
C GLY A 370 17.33 -5.17 5.26
N VAL A 371 17.18 -6.24 4.48
CA VAL A 371 18.21 -7.30 4.37
C VAL A 371 19.48 -6.84 3.68
N THR A 372 19.36 -5.91 2.74
CA THR A 372 20.52 -5.38 2.01
C THR A 372 21.38 -4.50 2.91
N THR A 373 20.76 -3.68 3.75
CA THR A 373 21.45 -2.62 4.50
C THR A 373 21.80 -2.98 5.94
N HIS A 374 21.09 -3.92 6.58
CA HIS A 374 21.25 -4.22 8.01
C HIS A 374 21.45 -5.71 8.27
N ARG A 375 22.67 -6.07 8.73
CA ARG A 375 23.06 -7.46 9.00
C ARG A 375 22.15 -8.19 10.00
N PRO A 376 21.74 -7.62 11.16
CA PRO A 376 20.85 -8.30 12.09
C PRO A 376 19.48 -8.62 11.47
N ILE A 377 18.90 -7.71 10.69
CA ILE A 377 17.64 -7.92 9.97
C ILE A 377 17.80 -9.05 8.95
N ARG A 378 18.88 -9.02 8.15
CA ARG A 378 19.18 -10.07 7.16
C ARG A 378 19.31 -11.44 7.80
N LYS A 379 20.05 -11.55 8.91
CA LYS A 379 20.23 -12.81 9.61
C LYS A 379 18.91 -13.34 10.18
N TYR A 380 18.14 -12.48 10.84
CA TYR A 380 16.84 -12.85 11.38
C TYR A 380 15.90 -13.33 10.27
N LEU A 381 15.71 -12.55 9.20
CA LEU A 381 14.84 -12.94 8.10
C LEU A 381 15.30 -14.21 7.39
N ARG A 382 16.62 -14.46 7.32
CA ARG A 382 17.10 -15.72 6.79
C ARG A 382 16.66 -16.91 7.63
N THR A 383 16.73 -16.84 8.96
CA THR A 383 16.27 -17.93 9.83
C THR A 383 14.76 -18.16 9.75
N GLN A 384 13.97 -17.12 9.43
CA GLN A 384 12.52 -17.23 9.30
C GLN A 384 12.08 -17.72 7.91
N ILE A 385 12.72 -17.22 6.85
CA ILE A 385 12.31 -17.50 5.46
C ILE A 385 13.01 -18.75 4.91
N LEU A 386 14.29 -18.95 5.25
CA LEU A 386 15.13 -20.04 4.77
C LEU A 386 15.66 -20.86 5.95
N PRO A 387 14.80 -21.48 6.77
CA PRO A 387 15.25 -22.40 7.80
C PRO A 387 15.99 -23.59 7.16
N PRO A 388 16.80 -24.35 7.93
CA PRO A 388 17.39 -25.58 7.46
C PRO A 388 16.36 -26.51 6.85
N LEU A 389 16.70 -27.16 5.73
CA LEU A 389 15.79 -28.02 4.99
C LEU A 389 15.56 -29.35 5.71
N THR A 390 14.30 -29.67 5.99
CA THR A 390 13.86 -30.93 6.59
C THR A 390 12.96 -31.73 5.66
N GLU A 391 12.11 -31.03 4.87
CA GLU A 391 11.20 -31.65 3.91
C GLU A 391 11.69 -31.37 2.49
N MET A 392 12.04 -32.43 1.76
CA MET A 392 12.57 -32.34 0.40
C MET A 392 11.77 -33.15 -0.62
N ASP A 393 10.66 -33.74 -0.21
CA ASP A 393 9.81 -34.57 -1.09
C ASP A 393 8.97 -33.75 -2.07
N LYS A 394 8.76 -32.45 -1.77
CA LYS A 394 7.97 -31.53 -2.58
C LYS A 394 8.85 -30.48 -3.22
N ARG A 395 8.45 -29.99 -4.39
CA ARG A 395 9.11 -28.82 -5.00
C ARG A 395 9.00 -27.61 -4.07
N PRO A 396 10.02 -26.75 -4.03
CA PRO A 396 9.99 -25.55 -3.17
C PRO A 396 8.72 -24.71 -3.34
N GLU A 397 8.27 -24.50 -4.57
CA GLU A 397 7.07 -23.72 -4.91
C GLU A 397 5.74 -24.38 -4.56
N GLU A 398 5.73 -25.66 -4.20
CA GLU A 398 4.53 -26.42 -3.80
C GLU A 398 4.29 -26.39 -2.29
N THR A 399 5.24 -25.85 -1.53
CA THR A 399 5.14 -25.77 -0.07
C THR A 399 4.35 -24.54 0.37
N ASP A 400 3.52 -24.67 1.44
CA ASP A 400 2.76 -23.56 2.02
C ASP A 400 3.59 -22.77 3.06
N THR A 401 4.87 -22.58 2.76
CA THR A 401 5.80 -21.76 3.55
C THR A 401 6.06 -20.43 2.87
N ILE A 402 6.54 -19.44 3.63
CA ILE A 402 6.96 -18.14 3.04
C ILE A 402 7.99 -18.37 1.92
N ARG A 403 8.93 -19.32 2.12
CA ARG A 403 9.86 -19.75 1.07
C ARG A 403 9.14 -20.23 -0.18
N GLY A 404 8.15 -21.11 -0.02
CA GLY A 404 7.39 -21.67 -1.14
C GLY A 404 6.66 -20.59 -1.93
N HIS A 405 5.98 -19.68 -1.25
CA HIS A 405 5.30 -18.56 -1.89
C HIS A 405 6.28 -17.62 -2.62
N LEU A 406 7.45 -17.35 -2.04
CA LEU A 406 8.49 -16.58 -2.73
C LEU A 406 9.03 -17.32 -3.96
N CYS A 407 9.19 -18.66 -3.90
CA CYS A 407 9.58 -19.47 -5.06
C CYS A 407 8.53 -19.41 -6.18
N LYS A 408 7.22 -19.42 -5.86
CA LYS A 408 6.15 -19.19 -6.85
C LYS A 408 6.29 -17.84 -7.54
N LEU A 409 6.70 -16.79 -6.81
CA LEU A 409 6.90 -15.48 -7.41
C LEU A 409 8.09 -15.42 -8.36
N LEU A 410 9.10 -16.31 -8.25
CA LEU A 410 10.25 -16.35 -9.17
C LEU A 410 9.85 -16.65 -10.63
N THR A 411 8.72 -17.30 -10.83
CA THR A 411 8.16 -17.63 -12.14
C THR A 411 6.91 -16.80 -12.48
N SER A 412 6.63 -15.75 -11.69
CA SER A 412 5.49 -14.86 -11.91
C SER A 412 5.60 -14.11 -13.24
N PRO A 413 4.48 -13.94 -13.97
CA PRO A 413 4.44 -13.10 -15.18
C PRO A 413 4.63 -11.60 -14.84
N ILE A 414 4.42 -11.20 -13.58
CA ILE A 414 4.64 -9.82 -13.12
C ILE A 414 6.12 -9.62 -12.84
N THR A 415 6.84 -9.05 -13.82
CA THR A 415 8.31 -8.88 -13.79
C THR A 415 8.79 -8.21 -12.50
N GLN A 416 8.11 -7.16 -12.04
CA GLN A 416 8.52 -6.45 -10.83
C GLN A 416 8.44 -7.32 -9.57
N LEU A 417 7.41 -8.16 -9.41
CA LEU A 417 7.30 -9.08 -8.27
C LEU A 417 8.35 -10.18 -8.34
N ARG A 418 8.54 -10.74 -9.54
CA ARG A 418 9.57 -11.75 -9.81
C ARG A 418 10.94 -11.23 -9.40
N ASP A 419 11.30 -10.03 -9.84
CA ASP A 419 12.62 -9.45 -9.60
C ASP A 419 12.83 -9.11 -8.12
N LEU A 420 11.80 -8.58 -7.41
CA LEU A 420 11.87 -8.32 -5.98
C LEU A 420 12.03 -9.60 -5.15
N ALA A 421 11.27 -10.64 -5.46
CA ALA A 421 11.36 -11.93 -4.76
C ALA A 421 12.73 -12.60 -5.01
N ALA A 422 13.20 -12.54 -6.26
CA ALA A 422 14.48 -13.10 -6.66
C ALA A 422 15.65 -12.40 -5.96
N GLU A 423 15.69 -11.08 -5.93
CA GLU A 423 16.73 -10.32 -5.22
C GLU A 423 16.66 -10.57 -3.70
N LEU A 424 15.48 -10.61 -3.11
CA LEU A 424 15.32 -10.90 -1.69
C LEU A 424 15.92 -12.27 -1.34
N LEU A 425 15.53 -13.32 -2.05
CA LEU A 425 16.03 -14.67 -1.84
C LEU A 425 17.55 -14.76 -2.08
N PHE A 426 18.07 -14.10 -3.14
CA PHE A 426 19.48 -14.11 -3.47
C PHE A 426 20.34 -13.45 -2.37
N VAL A 427 19.90 -12.31 -1.82
CA VAL A 427 20.58 -11.65 -0.68
C VAL A 427 20.51 -12.51 0.57
N LEU A 428 19.37 -13.17 0.86
CA LEU A 428 19.23 -14.10 1.97
C LEU A 428 20.13 -15.34 1.81
N CYS A 429 20.37 -15.78 0.57
CA CYS A 429 21.34 -16.83 0.21
C CYS A 429 22.80 -16.34 0.20
N LYS A 430 23.10 -15.17 0.79
CA LYS A 430 24.45 -14.55 0.83
C LYS A 430 25.06 -14.32 -0.58
N CYS A 431 24.23 -14.01 -1.56
CA CYS A 431 24.60 -13.83 -2.97
C CYS A 431 25.34 -15.05 -3.57
N ASN A 432 25.11 -16.24 -3.03
CA ASN A 432 25.74 -17.48 -3.45
C ASN A 432 24.79 -18.33 -4.29
N VAL A 433 25.24 -18.69 -5.51
CA VAL A 433 24.43 -19.43 -6.49
C VAL A 433 24.05 -20.82 -5.97
N ASN A 434 24.99 -21.55 -5.38
CA ASN A 434 24.74 -22.91 -4.88
C ASN A 434 23.69 -22.89 -3.76
N ARG A 435 23.73 -21.89 -2.86
CA ARG A 435 22.72 -21.71 -1.82
C ARG A 435 21.37 -21.35 -2.39
N MET A 436 21.33 -20.48 -3.39
CA MET A 436 20.08 -20.14 -4.08
C MET A 436 19.45 -21.39 -4.68
N ILE A 437 20.23 -22.20 -5.43
CA ILE A 437 19.77 -23.46 -6.01
C ILE A 437 19.29 -24.45 -4.92
N LYS A 438 20.03 -24.57 -3.81
CA LYS A 438 19.65 -25.43 -2.69
C LYS A 438 18.24 -25.14 -2.18
N TYR A 439 17.88 -23.84 -2.02
CA TYR A 439 16.61 -23.43 -1.40
C TYR A 439 15.46 -23.26 -2.40
N THR A 440 15.75 -23.05 -3.69
CA THR A 440 14.72 -22.69 -4.68
C THR A 440 14.62 -23.68 -5.84
N GLY A 441 15.65 -24.52 -6.08
CA GLY A 441 15.83 -25.22 -7.32
C GLY A 441 16.39 -24.31 -8.43
N PHE A 442 17.17 -24.88 -9.35
CA PHE A 442 17.74 -24.12 -10.47
C PHE A 442 16.65 -23.60 -11.42
N GLY A 443 15.58 -24.39 -11.65
CA GLY A 443 14.47 -24.00 -12.52
C GLY A 443 13.86 -22.68 -12.12
N ASN A 444 13.57 -22.49 -10.83
CA ASN A 444 13.01 -21.25 -10.30
C ASN A 444 14.03 -20.10 -10.31
N ALA A 445 15.32 -20.38 -10.06
CA ALA A 445 16.39 -19.38 -10.02
C ALA A 445 16.92 -18.97 -11.40
N ALA A 446 16.69 -19.74 -12.45
CA ALA A 446 17.31 -19.58 -13.77
C ALA A 446 17.16 -18.18 -14.37
N GLY A 447 15.98 -17.56 -14.22
CA GLY A 447 15.72 -16.20 -14.69
C GLY A 447 16.64 -15.16 -14.06
N LEU A 448 16.80 -15.19 -12.73
CA LEU A 448 17.72 -14.29 -12.02
C LEU A 448 19.17 -14.57 -12.38
N LEU A 449 19.56 -15.85 -12.44
CA LEU A 449 20.93 -16.24 -12.76
C LEU A 449 21.31 -15.82 -14.18
N ALA A 450 20.39 -15.94 -15.14
CA ALA A 450 20.56 -15.44 -16.50
C ALA A 450 20.74 -13.91 -16.54
N GLN A 451 19.89 -13.19 -15.85
CA GLN A 451 19.94 -11.72 -15.76
C GLN A 451 21.26 -11.23 -15.16
N LYS A 452 21.76 -11.92 -14.13
CA LYS A 452 23.03 -11.58 -13.46
C LYS A 452 24.27 -12.13 -14.16
N GLY A 453 24.16 -12.94 -15.21
CA GLY A 453 25.29 -13.60 -15.84
C GLY A 453 25.93 -14.71 -15.01
N LEU A 454 25.11 -15.44 -14.23
CA LEU A 454 25.55 -16.44 -13.27
C LEU A 454 25.14 -17.88 -13.67
N LEU A 455 24.61 -18.11 -14.88
CA LEU A 455 24.19 -19.42 -15.35
C LEU A 455 25.32 -20.47 -15.38
N GLY A 456 26.55 -20.03 -15.61
CA GLY A 456 27.72 -20.89 -15.62
C GLY A 456 28.32 -21.24 -14.27
N GLY A 457 27.64 -20.90 -13.16
CA GLY A 457 28.11 -21.20 -11.81
C GLY A 457 29.35 -20.41 -11.35
N LYS A 458 29.81 -19.46 -12.10
CA LYS A 458 30.95 -18.59 -11.73
C LYS A 458 30.43 -17.39 -10.94
N LYS A 459 30.67 -17.36 -9.70
CA LYS A 459 31.57 -16.68 -8.82
C LYS A 459 31.14 -16.33 -7.45
N ASP A 460 31.95 -16.62 -6.57
CA ASP A 460 32.27 -16.01 -5.30
C ASP A 460 32.85 -14.58 -5.44
N ALA A 461 32.07 -13.65 -5.90
CA ALA A 461 32.49 -12.26 -6.03
C ALA A 461 31.88 -11.37 -4.95
N ALA A 462 31.85 -11.82 -3.70
CA ALA A 462 31.65 -10.97 -2.52
C ALA A 462 31.73 -11.80 -1.24
N GLU A 463 32.79 -12.58 -1.06
CA GLU A 463 33.08 -13.17 0.25
C GLU A 463 33.44 -12.12 1.31
N ALA A 464 33.67 -10.86 0.92
CA ALA A 464 34.20 -9.84 1.82
C ALA A 464 33.24 -9.36 2.92
N ASP A 465 31.91 -9.49 2.74
CA ASP A 465 30.92 -8.96 3.70
C ASP A 465 30.07 -10.04 4.42
N TYR A 466 30.22 -11.30 4.06
CA TYR A 466 29.46 -12.40 4.66
C TYR A 466 30.36 -13.29 5.51
N SER A 467 30.18 -13.22 6.83
CA SER A 467 30.88 -14.07 7.81
C SER A 467 30.78 -15.55 7.44
N SER A 468 31.92 -16.23 7.44
CA SER A 468 32.06 -17.63 7.08
C SER A 468 31.36 -18.58 8.07
N GLY A 469 30.64 -19.54 7.55
CA GLY A 469 30.71 -20.95 7.97
C GLY A 469 29.82 -21.44 9.09
N SER A 470 29.62 -20.80 10.22
CA SER A 470 28.98 -21.44 11.37
C SER A 470 27.44 -21.38 11.44
N GLU A 471 26.80 -20.71 10.48
CA GLU A 471 25.36 -20.47 10.51
C GLU A 471 24.57 -21.37 9.54
N ASP A 472 25.24 -22.26 8.80
CA ASP A 472 24.63 -23.19 7.86
C ASP A 472 24.87 -24.63 8.31
N SER A 473 24.44 -24.97 9.53
CA SER A 473 24.38 -26.39 9.91
C SER A 473 23.37 -27.08 9.00
N GLU A 474 23.85 -27.97 8.15
CA GLU A 474 22.97 -28.85 7.37
C GLU A 474 22.26 -29.79 8.34
N THR A 475 20.97 -30.05 8.10
CA THR A 475 20.22 -31.05 8.89
C THR A 475 20.70 -32.46 8.54
N GLU A 476 20.52 -33.41 9.43
CA GLU A 476 20.84 -34.81 9.16
C GLU A 476 20.03 -35.31 7.97
N GLU A 477 18.74 -34.96 7.91
CA GLU A 477 17.84 -35.31 6.80
C GLU A 477 18.33 -34.77 5.46
N TYR A 478 18.85 -33.51 5.44
CA TYR A 478 19.40 -32.96 4.21
C TYR A 478 20.69 -33.68 3.79
N THR A 479 21.56 -34.01 4.75
CA THR A 479 22.84 -34.67 4.47
C THR A 479 22.61 -36.08 3.92
N GLU A 480 21.63 -36.80 4.45
CA GLU A 480 21.25 -38.14 3.99
C GLU A 480 20.66 -38.14 2.58
N GLN A 481 19.82 -37.15 2.25
CA GLN A 481 19.08 -37.12 0.99
C GLN A 481 19.73 -36.26 -0.11
N ARG A 482 20.80 -35.54 0.20
CA ARG A 482 21.47 -34.63 -0.72
C ARG A 482 21.81 -35.26 -2.08
N HIS A 483 22.22 -36.53 -2.09
CA HIS A 483 22.59 -37.26 -3.29
C HIS A 483 21.38 -37.66 -4.16
N LEU A 484 20.17 -37.60 -3.62
CA LEU A 484 18.89 -37.89 -4.31
C LEU A 484 18.20 -36.62 -4.81
N LEU A 485 18.71 -35.43 -4.41
CA LEU A 485 18.09 -34.17 -4.79
C LEU A 485 18.37 -33.86 -6.26
N ASN A 486 17.28 -33.65 -7.01
CA ASN A 486 17.38 -33.05 -8.33
C ASN A 486 17.62 -31.54 -8.21
N PRO A 487 18.82 -31.02 -8.59
CA PRO A 487 19.14 -29.61 -8.42
C PRO A 487 18.26 -28.69 -9.28
N VAL A 488 17.67 -29.19 -10.37
CA VAL A 488 16.78 -28.42 -11.22
C VAL A 488 15.44 -28.19 -10.55
N LEU A 489 14.88 -29.25 -9.94
CA LEU A 489 13.58 -29.20 -9.26
C LEU A 489 13.67 -28.71 -7.83
N GLY A 490 14.81 -28.89 -7.16
CA GLY A 490 15.00 -28.54 -5.75
C GLY A 490 14.32 -29.50 -4.77
N CYS A 491 13.99 -30.72 -5.21
CA CYS A 491 13.37 -31.77 -4.40
C CYS A 491 13.97 -33.13 -4.76
N VAL A 492 13.67 -34.13 -3.92
CA VAL A 492 14.01 -35.52 -4.21
C VAL A 492 13.21 -35.98 -5.42
N ASP A 493 13.92 -36.41 -6.47
CA ASP A 493 13.32 -36.93 -7.68
C ASP A 493 13.03 -38.41 -7.47
N LYS A 494 11.75 -38.77 -7.40
CA LYS A 494 11.34 -40.18 -7.33
C LYS A 494 11.66 -40.84 -8.68
N PRO A 495 12.28 -42.04 -8.69
CA PRO A 495 12.59 -42.71 -9.94
C PRO A 495 11.30 -42.89 -10.73
N HIS A 496 11.18 -42.18 -11.83
CA HIS A 496 10.15 -42.40 -12.82
C HIS A 496 10.56 -43.58 -13.69
N PRO A 497 9.64 -44.44 -14.13
CA PRO A 497 9.96 -45.44 -15.12
C PRO A 497 10.57 -44.72 -16.35
N ASP A 498 11.73 -45.20 -16.78
CA ASP A 498 12.41 -44.65 -17.95
C ASP A 498 11.47 -44.71 -19.17
N PRO A 499 11.00 -43.58 -19.71
CA PRO A 499 10.11 -43.54 -20.86
C PRO A 499 10.73 -44.19 -22.11
N MET A 500 12.05 -44.36 -22.13
CA MET A 500 12.79 -45.04 -23.19
C MET A 500 13.05 -46.51 -22.86
N ALA A 501 12.61 -47.02 -21.69
CA ALA A 501 12.75 -48.43 -21.34
C ALA A 501 11.97 -49.29 -22.33
N GLY A 502 12.67 -50.19 -23.06
CA GLY A 502 12.07 -51.05 -24.07
C GLY A 502 12.03 -50.50 -25.48
N MET A 503 12.52 -49.28 -25.72
CA MET A 503 12.72 -48.75 -27.07
C MET A 503 14.02 -49.32 -27.69
N SER A 504 13.96 -49.70 -28.97
CA SER A 504 15.17 -50.01 -29.76
C SER A 504 15.96 -48.71 -30.00
N ASP A 505 17.27 -48.84 -30.30
CA ASP A 505 18.10 -47.67 -30.56
C ASP A 505 17.61 -46.88 -31.79
N GLU A 506 17.06 -47.56 -32.79
CA GLU A 506 16.40 -46.95 -33.96
C GLU A 506 15.16 -46.15 -33.58
N GLN A 507 14.36 -46.63 -32.61
CA GLN A 507 13.21 -45.92 -32.11
C GLN A 507 13.62 -44.66 -31.28
N LYS A 508 14.67 -44.75 -30.48
CA LYS A 508 15.24 -43.62 -29.73
C LYS A 508 15.74 -42.54 -30.67
N GLU A 509 16.46 -42.96 -31.75
CA GLU A 509 16.96 -42.03 -32.75
C GLU A 509 15.83 -41.33 -33.52
N TYR A 510 14.80 -42.08 -33.90
CA TYR A 510 13.62 -41.50 -34.54
C TYR A 510 12.89 -40.45 -33.66
N GLU A 511 12.65 -40.76 -32.38
CA GLU A 511 12.00 -39.82 -31.47
C GLU A 511 12.91 -38.60 -31.17
N ALA A 512 14.23 -38.76 -31.11
CA ALA A 512 15.18 -37.66 -30.96
C ALA A 512 15.14 -36.71 -32.16
N VAL A 513 15.15 -37.23 -33.39
CA VAL A 513 15.00 -36.42 -34.61
C VAL A 513 13.67 -35.69 -34.65
N LYS A 514 12.59 -36.34 -34.29
CA LYS A 514 11.25 -35.73 -34.21
C LYS A 514 11.17 -34.64 -33.18
N LEU A 515 11.81 -34.82 -32.01
CA LEU A 515 11.91 -33.79 -30.98
C LEU A 515 12.71 -32.58 -31.48
N ALA A 516 13.86 -32.80 -32.13
CA ALA A 516 14.68 -31.74 -32.70
C ALA A 516 13.89 -30.91 -33.74
N GLN A 517 13.11 -31.59 -34.62
CA GLN A 517 12.25 -30.93 -35.61
C GLN A 517 11.19 -30.05 -34.94
N ARG A 518 10.53 -30.53 -33.87
CA ARG A 518 9.53 -29.74 -33.12
C ARG A 518 10.15 -28.53 -32.47
N ILE A 519 11.35 -28.67 -31.89
CA ILE A 519 12.08 -27.53 -31.28
C ILE A 519 12.41 -26.50 -32.35
N ASP A 520 12.85 -26.95 -33.55
CA ASP A 520 13.16 -26.07 -34.67
C ASP A 520 11.91 -25.33 -35.19
N GLU A 521 10.76 -26.01 -35.29
CA GLU A 521 9.47 -25.38 -35.65
C GLU A 521 9.06 -24.31 -34.63
N LEU A 522 9.15 -24.59 -33.33
CA LEU A 522 8.85 -23.64 -32.27
C LEU A 522 9.82 -22.45 -32.27
N SER A 523 11.09 -22.68 -32.59
CA SER A 523 12.11 -21.64 -32.73
C SER A 523 11.83 -20.73 -33.94
N LYS A 524 11.48 -21.31 -35.09
CA LYS A 524 11.11 -20.55 -36.31
C LYS A 524 9.82 -19.76 -36.13
N SER A 525 8.87 -20.25 -35.32
CA SER A 525 7.66 -19.50 -34.99
C SER A 525 7.87 -18.42 -33.93
N GLY A 526 9.07 -18.30 -33.37
CA GLY A 526 9.40 -17.31 -32.34
C GLY A 526 8.81 -17.60 -30.95
N ILE A 527 8.26 -18.82 -30.75
CA ILE A 527 7.68 -19.21 -29.46
C ILE A 527 8.79 -19.50 -28.43
N ILE A 528 9.90 -20.14 -28.88
CA ILE A 528 11.08 -20.42 -28.07
C ILE A 528 12.34 -19.91 -28.75
N GLN A 529 13.36 -19.56 -27.95
CA GLN A 529 14.69 -19.22 -28.42
C GLN A 529 15.70 -20.09 -27.67
N PRO A 530 16.20 -21.18 -28.29
CA PRO A 530 17.25 -21.99 -27.68
C PRO A 530 18.51 -21.14 -27.45
N CYS A 531 19.15 -21.33 -26.29
CA CYS A 531 20.34 -20.59 -25.92
C CYS A 531 21.36 -21.53 -25.30
N ARG A 532 22.66 -21.19 -25.46
CA ARG A 532 23.76 -21.76 -24.67
C ARG A 532 24.24 -20.77 -23.63
N VAL A 533 24.93 -21.23 -22.62
CA VAL A 533 25.56 -20.36 -21.62
C VAL A 533 26.84 -19.79 -22.25
N GLY A 534 26.89 -18.45 -22.38
CA GLY A 534 28.08 -17.75 -22.88
C GLY A 534 29.22 -17.73 -21.86
N SER A 535 30.41 -17.34 -22.30
CA SER A 535 31.58 -17.14 -21.42
C SER A 535 31.35 -16.05 -20.36
N ASP A 536 30.39 -15.16 -20.59
CA ASP A 536 29.94 -14.10 -19.66
C ASP A 536 28.86 -14.59 -18.68
N GLY A 537 28.51 -15.88 -18.72
CA GLY A 537 27.45 -16.48 -17.87
C GLY A 537 26.03 -16.07 -18.27
N LYS A 538 25.83 -15.40 -19.41
CA LYS A 538 24.53 -15.01 -19.94
C LYS A 538 24.03 -15.96 -21.01
N PRO A 539 22.71 -16.05 -21.24
CA PRO A 539 22.17 -16.84 -22.34
C PRO A 539 22.58 -16.23 -23.69
N GLN A 540 23.19 -17.02 -24.56
CA GLN A 540 23.50 -16.66 -25.94
C GLN A 540 22.63 -17.47 -26.89
N PRO A 541 21.82 -16.82 -27.75
CA PRO A 541 20.98 -17.51 -28.72
C PRO A 541 21.80 -18.42 -29.64
N ILE A 542 21.27 -19.60 -29.90
CA ILE A 542 21.81 -20.53 -30.91
C ILE A 542 20.87 -20.63 -32.10
N LYS A 543 21.37 -20.92 -33.27
CA LYS A 543 20.58 -21.02 -34.49
C LYS A 543 19.89 -22.37 -34.59
N HIS A 544 20.56 -23.43 -34.16
CA HIS A 544 20.03 -24.79 -34.19
C HIS A 544 20.41 -25.57 -32.94
N ILE A 545 19.50 -26.41 -32.44
CA ILE A 545 19.67 -27.19 -31.21
C ILE A 545 20.92 -28.11 -31.25
N LEU A 546 21.31 -28.59 -32.46
CA LEU A 546 22.49 -29.44 -32.64
C LEU A 546 23.80 -28.75 -32.32
N GLU A 547 23.86 -27.39 -32.30
CA GLU A 547 25.07 -26.66 -31.86
C GLU A 547 25.43 -26.95 -30.39
N LEU A 548 24.49 -27.46 -29.59
CA LEU A 548 24.74 -27.88 -28.21
C LEU A 548 25.54 -29.19 -28.15
N GLN A 549 25.44 -30.05 -29.16
CA GLN A 549 26.19 -31.31 -29.20
C GLN A 549 27.65 -31.08 -29.57
N GLU A 550 27.94 -30.13 -30.43
CA GLU A 550 29.30 -29.81 -30.86
C GLU A 550 30.18 -29.32 -29.69
N GLY A 551 29.59 -28.66 -28.68
CA GLY A 551 30.29 -28.24 -27.47
C GLY A 551 30.57 -29.36 -26.45
N LEU A 552 29.83 -30.48 -26.49
CA LEU A 552 30.02 -31.62 -25.61
C LEU A 552 31.12 -32.59 -26.10
N THR A 553 31.31 -32.69 -27.40
CA THR A 553 32.36 -33.52 -27.99
C THR A 553 33.76 -32.91 -27.83
N ALA A 554 33.89 -31.57 -27.81
CA ALA A 554 35.15 -30.89 -27.59
C ALA A 554 35.71 -31.01 -26.15
N ASN A 555 34.87 -31.25 -25.16
CA ASN A 555 35.31 -31.39 -23.75
C ASN A 555 35.64 -32.83 -23.35
N ASN A 556 35.33 -33.83 -24.18
CA ASN A 556 35.65 -35.24 -23.90
C ASN A 556 37.04 -35.67 -24.46
N ASP A 557 37.60 -34.90 -25.38
CA ASP A 557 38.93 -35.23 -25.95
C ASP A 557 40.11 -34.74 -25.09
N ASP A 558 39.88 -33.77 -24.17
CA ASP A 558 40.93 -33.26 -23.26
C ASP A 558 41.09 -34.04 -21.94
N SER A 559 40.24 -35.05 -21.66
CA SER A 559 40.32 -35.84 -20.42
C SER A 559 41.00 -37.20 -20.56
N ASN A 560 41.53 -37.54 -21.74
CA ASN A 560 42.20 -38.83 -22.01
C ASN A 560 43.69 -38.71 -22.41
N SER A 561 44.36 -37.60 -22.08
CA SER A 561 45.81 -37.49 -22.18
C SER A 561 46.39 -37.02 -20.84
N GLU A 562 46.53 -37.94 -19.88
CA GLU A 562 47.68 -38.18 -18.99
C GLU A 562 47.31 -39.24 -17.94
#